data_4db971ed69fc58e9acfa3b84812a2625
#
_entry.id   4db971ed69fc58e9acfa3b84812a2625
#
_cell.length_a   1.000
_cell.length_b   1.000
_cell.length_c   1.000
_cell.angle_alpha   90.00
_cell.angle_beta   90.00
_cell.angle_gamma   90.00
#
_symmetry.space_group_name_H-M   'P 1'
#
loop_
_entity.id
_entity.type
_entity.pdbx_description
1 polymer ?
#
loop_
_entity_poly.entity_id
_entity_poly.type
_entity_poly.pdbx_seq_one_letter_code
_entity_poly.pdbx_strand_id
1 'polypeptide(L)'
;MALPMQADATQVAAYWTRLAYESIIRFTRDEQAKRGFTQPQFWILRHLSPHDLAPDDGAARTIAQLQQAMTEYIRPEDDLASEAEVLLGRGWLQEDHDGCLRITDAGEAARLQMKQSAPEIRALIHRDIDDADYVAALRVLHKLIANTTLMPETEAVKIS
;
A
#
# COMPACT_ATOMS: atom_id res chain seq x y z
N MET A 1 25.36 3.82 -2.86
CA MET A 1 25.92 3.82 -1.48
C MET A 1 25.72 2.42 -0.94
N ALA A 2 26.83 1.70 -0.67
CA ALA A 2 26.73 0.39 -0.06
C ALA A 2 26.20 0.53 1.38
N LEU A 3 25.14 -0.22 1.70
CA LEU A 3 24.65 -0.29 3.08
C LEU A 3 25.70 -1.01 3.93
N PRO A 4 25.95 -0.57 5.17
CA PRO A 4 26.84 -1.29 6.07
C PRO A 4 26.30 -2.71 6.29
N MET A 5 27.14 -3.70 6.03
CA MET A 5 26.75 -5.13 6.07
C MET A 5 26.52 -5.68 7.48
N GLN A 6 26.77 -4.90 8.52
CA GLN A 6 26.67 -5.36 9.91
C GLN A 6 25.62 -4.56 10.66
N ALA A 7 24.53 -5.23 11.04
CA ALA A 7 23.52 -4.64 11.92
C ALA A 7 24.07 -4.54 13.35
N ASP A 8 23.86 -3.40 13.99
CA ASP A 8 24.27 -3.11 15.35
C ASP A 8 23.05 -2.68 16.17
N ALA A 9 22.93 -3.18 17.40
CA ALA A 9 21.80 -2.89 18.28
C ALA A 9 21.65 -1.40 18.65
N THR A 10 22.70 -0.60 18.44
CA THR A 10 22.67 0.86 18.66
C THR A 10 22.14 1.66 17.48
N GLN A 11 21.94 1.02 16.32
CA GLN A 11 21.42 1.70 15.14
C GLN A 11 19.97 2.14 15.35
N VAL A 12 19.65 3.34 14.83
CA VAL A 12 18.31 3.94 15.01
C VAL A 12 17.29 3.25 14.11
N ALA A 13 16.35 2.53 14.72
CA ALA A 13 15.30 1.79 14.01
C ALA A 13 14.49 2.67 13.06
N ALA A 14 14.11 3.90 13.46
CA ALA A 14 13.35 4.84 12.66
C ALA A 14 14.04 5.20 11.32
N TYR A 15 15.36 5.30 11.30
CA TYR A 15 16.13 5.54 10.07
C TYR A 15 16.01 4.34 9.11
N TRP A 16 16.25 3.13 9.61
CA TRP A 16 16.24 1.92 8.78
C TRP A 16 14.85 1.53 8.31
N THR A 17 13.83 1.70 9.15
CA THR A 17 12.44 1.43 8.76
C THR A 17 11.95 2.40 7.68
N ARG A 18 12.30 3.69 7.80
CA ARG A 18 11.99 4.67 6.74
C ARG A 18 12.69 4.31 5.42
N LEU A 19 13.96 3.98 5.49
CA LEU A 19 14.74 3.63 4.29
C LEU A 19 14.23 2.36 3.62
N ALA A 20 13.88 1.35 4.42
CA ALA A 20 13.27 0.10 3.94
C ALA A 20 11.91 0.37 3.30
N TYR A 21 11.04 1.14 3.95
CA TYR A 21 9.73 1.52 3.43
C TYR A 21 9.85 2.21 2.06
N GLU A 22 10.68 3.26 1.95
CA GLU A 22 10.85 4.01 0.70
C GLU A 22 11.40 3.12 -0.43
N SER A 23 12.35 2.24 -0.10
CA SER A 23 12.94 1.33 -1.09
C SER A 23 11.95 0.28 -1.58
N ILE A 24 11.19 -0.32 -0.67
CA ILE A 24 10.18 -1.35 -0.99
C ILE A 24 9.05 -0.75 -1.83
N ILE A 25 8.53 0.42 -1.45
CA ILE A 25 7.46 1.09 -2.19
C ILE A 25 7.92 1.47 -3.59
N ARG A 26 9.10 2.06 -3.73
CA ARG A 26 9.66 2.42 -5.04
C ARG A 26 9.81 1.18 -5.93
N PHE A 27 10.44 0.13 -5.41
CA PHE A 27 10.63 -1.11 -6.14
C PHE A 27 9.30 -1.72 -6.57
N THR A 28 8.32 -1.79 -5.66
CA THR A 28 6.99 -2.32 -5.94
C THR A 28 6.30 -1.53 -7.07
N ARG A 29 6.34 -0.21 -7.01
CA ARG A 29 5.75 0.67 -8.04
C ARG A 29 6.44 0.52 -9.39
N ASP A 30 7.77 0.40 -9.42
CA ASP A 30 8.53 0.16 -10.64
C ASP A 30 8.16 -1.19 -11.28
N GLU A 31 8.02 -2.24 -10.48
CA GLU A 31 7.61 -3.55 -10.96
C GLU A 31 6.15 -3.58 -11.46
N GLN A 32 5.26 -2.83 -10.82
CA GLN A 32 3.88 -2.65 -11.29
C GLN A 32 3.83 -1.87 -12.60
N ALA A 33 4.60 -0.80 -12.73
CA ALA A 33 4.70 -0.01 -13.96
C ALA A 33 5.19 -0.85 -15.16
N LYS A 34 6.16 -1.74 -14.95
CA LYS A 34 6.61 -2.70 -15.98
C LYS A 34 5.49 -3.64 -16.44
N ARG A 35 4.50 -3.87 -15.60
CA ARG A 35 3.31 -4.70 -15.87
C ARG A 35 2.11 -3.89 -16.36
N GLY A 36 2.29 -2.59 -16.61
CA GLY A 36 1.30 -1.71 -17.25
C GLY A 36 0.24 -1.13 -16.31
N PHE A 37 0.49 -1.08 -15.01
CA PHE A 37 -0.42 -0.45 -14.05
C PHE A 37 0.33 0.29 -12.94
N THR A 38 -0.38 1.17 -12.23
CA THR A 38 0.14 1.87 -11.07
C THR A 38 -0.46 1.31 -9.77
N GLN A 39 0.22 1.53 -8.66
CA GLN A 39 -0.30 1.13 -7.35
C GLN A 39 -1.65 1.80 -7.02
N PRO A 40 -1.85 3.12 -7.24
CA PRO A 40 -3.16 3.75 -7.07
C PRO A 40 -4.26 3.12 -7.93
N GLN A 41 -3.98 2.78 -9.20
CA GLN A 41 -4.95 2.08 -10.07
C GLN A 41 -5.41 0.76 -9.45
N PHE A 42 -4.46 -0.03 -8.94
CA PHE A 42 -4.77 -1.30 -8.28
C PHE A 42 -5.62 -1.09 -7.02
N TRP A 43 -5.27 -0.10 -6.18
CA TRP A 43 -6.03 0.24 -4.99
C TRP A 43 -7.45 0.71 -5.31
N ILE A 44 -7.64 1.55 -6.34
CA ILE A 44 -8.98 1.97 -6.80
C ILE A 44 -9.84 0.75 -7.15
N LEU A 45 -9.31 -0.15 -7.98
CA LEU A 45 -10.05 -1.35 -8.36
C LEU A 45 -10.39 -2.24 -7.16
N ARG A 46 -9.48 -2.40 -6.21
CA ARG A 46 -9.71 -3.17 -4.98
C ARG A 46 -10.82 -2.57 -4.12
N HIS A 47 -10.83 -1.25 -3.96
CA HIS A 47 -11.83 -0.56 -3.15
C HIS A 47 -13.22 -0.47 -3.80
N LEU A 48 -13.31 -0.69 -5.11
CA LEU A 48 -14.58 -0.76 -5.85
C LEU A 48 -15.06 -2.19 -6.09
N SER A 49 -14.21 -3.19 -5.89
CA SER A 49 -14.57 -4.60 -6.12
C SER A 49 -15.39 -5.16 -4.96
N PRO A 50 -16.58 -5.74 -5.23
CA PRO A 50 -17.36 -6.46 -4.22
C PRO A 50 -16.67 -7.73 -3.73
N HIS A 51 -15.62 -8.18 -4.43
CA HIS A 51 -14.86 -9.38 -4.10
C HIS A 51 -13.52 -9.08 -3.40
N ASP A 52 -13.27 -7.82 -2.99
CA ASP A 52 -12.03 -7.41 -2.32
C ASP A 52 -12.34 -6.44 -1.16
N LEU A 53 -12.03 -5.16 -1.28
CA LEU A 53 -12.10 -4.19 -0.18
C LEU A 53 -13.35 -3.33 -0.15
N ALA A 54 -14.25 -3.44 -1.13
CA ALA A 54 -15.50 -2.69 -1.11
C ALA A 54 -16.37 -3.14 0.09
N PRO A 55 -16.76 -2.23 1.00
CA PRO A 55 -17.52 -2.61 2.18
C PRO A 55 -19.00 -2.90 1.91
N ASP A 56 -19.55 -2.43 0.78
CA ASP A 56 -21.00 -2.43 0.50
C ASP A 56 -21.32 -3.18 -0.81
N ASP A 57 -20.87 -4.40 -0.95
CA ASP A 57 -21.11 -5.25 -2.15
C ASP A 57 -20.81 -4.54 -3.49
N GLY A 58 -19.81 -3.65 -3.50
CA GLY A 58 -19.40 -2.93 -4.71
C GLY A 58 -20.23 -1.68 -5.03
N ALA A 59 -20.76 -0.99 -4.03
CA ALA A 59 -21.43 0.29 -4.21
C ALA A 59 -20.53 1.32 -4.92
N ALA A 60 -21.14 2.15 -5.77
CA ALA A 60 -20.45 3.23 -6.47
C ALA A 60 -19.86 4.24 -5.47
N ARG A 61 -18.68 4.79 -5.78
CA ARG A 61 -17.97 5.73 -4.93
C ARG A 61 -17.44 6.91 -5.72
N THR A 62 -17.47 8.07 -5.09
CA THR A 62 -16.79 9.26 -5.62
C THR A 62 -15.28 9.17 -5.38
N ILE A 63 -14.51 9.98 -6.13
CA ILE A 63 -13.07 10.12 -5.90
C ILE A 63 -12.78 10.55 -4.44
N ALA A 64 -13.56 11.48 -3.89
CA ALA A 64 -13.38 11.93 -2.51
C ALA A 64 -13.54 10.79 -1.49
N GLN A 65 -14.53 9.91 -1.69
CA GLN A 65 -14.73 8.72 -0.85
C GLN A 65 -13.59 7.71 -0.98
N LEU A 66 -13.07 7.53 -2.19
CA LEU A 66 -11.89 6.67 -2.43
C LEU A 66 -10.63 7.26 -1.79
N GLN A 67 -10.40 8.57 -1.91
CA GLN A 67 -9.29 9.25 -1.24
C GLN A 67 -9.33 9.07 0.27
N GLN A 68 -10.51 9.21 0.88
CA GLN A 68 -10.69 9.00 2.30
C GLN A 68 -10.41 7.55 2.71
N ALA A 69 -10.91 6.57 1.95
CA ALA A 69 -10.69 5.15 2.23
C ALA A 69 -9.23 4.72 2.08
N MET A 70 -8.48 5.41 1.24
CA MET A 70 -7.09 5.09 0.91
C MET A 70 -6.05 6.01 1.56
N THR A 71 -6.46 6.86 2.51
CA THR A 71 -5.59 7.87 3.15
C THR A 71 -4.26 7.28 3.66
N GLU A 72 -4.26 6.05 4.17
CA GLU A 72 -3.07 5.39 4.69
C GLU A 72 -2.16 4.79 3.60
N TYR A 73 -2.65 4.64 2.37
CA TYR A 73 -1.95 3.95 1.27
C TYR A 73 -1.44 4.91 0.20
N ILE A 74 -2.17 6.00 -0.06
CA ILE A 74 -1.81 6.98 -1.08
C ILE A 74 -0.67 7.87 -0.59
N ARG A 75 0.15 8.30 -1.54
CA ARG A 75 1.25 9.23 -1.30
C ARG A 75 0.85 10.65 -1.75
N PRO A 76 1.52 11.69 -1.25
CA PRO A 76 1.21 13.08 -1.63
C PRO A 76 1.27 13.36 -3.14
N GLU A 77 2.12 12.62 -3.87
CA GLU A 77 2.27 12.71 -5.32
C GLU A 77 1.20 11.96 -6.12
N ASP A 78 0.37 11.13 -5.49
CA ASP A 78 -0.65 10.34 -6.17
C ASP A 78 -1.87 11.21 -6.48
N ASP A 79 -2.29 11.22 -7.74
CA ASP A 79 -3.50 11.89 -8.23
C ASP A 79 -4.55 10.85 -8.61
N LEU A 80 -5.46 10.56 -7.66
CA LEU A 80 -6.50 9.55 -7.86
C LEU A 80 -7.46 9.89 -9.00
N ALA A 81 -7.74 11.17 -9.22
CA ALA A 81 -8.63 11.60 -10.30
C ALA A 81 -8.01 11.25 -11.66
N SER A 82 -6.75 11.58 -11.88
CA SER A 82 -6.03 11.23 -13.10
C SER A 82 -5.91 9.72 -13.29
N GLU A 83 -5.66 8.97 -12.22
CA GLU A 83 -5.60 7.51 -12.29
C GLU A 83 -6.96 6.89 -12.63
N ALA A 84 -8.04 7.42 -12.08
CA ALA A 84 -9.39 6.98 -12.42
C ALA A 84 -9.75 7.28 -13.89
N GLU A 85 -9.33 8.42 -14.44
CA GLU A 85 -9.51 8.73 -15.86
C GLU A 85 -8.85 7.68 -16.77
N VAL A 86 -7.64 7.23 -16.42
CA VAL A 86 -6.96 6.16 -17.14
C VAL A 86 -7.78 4.86 -17.10
N LEU A 87 -8.32 4.51 -15.93
CA LEU A 87 -9.13 3.31 -15.75
C LEU A 87 -10.47 3.39 -16.51
N LEU A 88 -11.10 4.57 -16.52
CA LEU A 88 -12.29 4.85 -17.34
C LEU A 88 -11.98 4.68 -18.84
N GLY A 89 -10.86 5.25 -19.30
CA GLY A 89 -10.42 5.14 -20.69
C GLY A 89 -10.13 3.69 -21.12
N ARG A 90 -9.72 2.84 -20.20
CA ARG A 90 -9.53 1.39 -20.43
C ARG A 90 -10.84 0.58 -20.36
N GLY A 91 -11.95 1.20 -19.96
CA GLY A 91 -13.21 0.49 -19.74
C GLY A 91 -13.23 -0.39 -18.50
N TRP A 92 -12.31 -0.17 -17.56
CA TRP A 92 -12.23 -0.91 -16.28
C TRP A 92 -13.09 -0.30 -15.19
N LEU A 93 -13.44 0.97 -15.35
CA LEU A 93 -14.44 1.67 -14.55
C LEU A 93 -15.53 2.24 -15.45
N GLN A 94 -16.67 2.49 -14.86
CA GLN A 94 -17.74 3.32 -15.40
C GLN A 94 -18.14 4.37 -14.37
N GLU A 95 -18.53 5.54 -14.84
CA GLU A 95 -18.99 6.65 -14.02
C GLU A 95 -20.46 6.89 -14.28
N ASP A 96 -21.23 7.11 -13.21
CA ASP A 96 -22.64 7.49 -13.34
C ASP A 96 -22.79 9.03 -13.42
N HIS A 97 -24.04 9.50 -13.59
CA HIS A 97 -24.36 10.92 -13.72
C HIS A 97 -24.04 11.75 -12.45
N ASP A 98 -23.84 11.11 -11.31
CA ASP A 98 -23.49 11.75 -10.05
C ASP A 98 -21.96 11.76 -9.79
N GLY A 99 -21.17 11.29 -10.77
CA GLY A 99 -19.71 11.20 -10.66
C GLY A 99 -19.23 10.05 -9.77
N CYS A 100 -20.08 9.04 -9.55
CA CYS A 100 -19.73 7.86 -8.79
C CYS A 100 -19.16 6.76 -9.71
N LEU A 101 -18.04 6.19 -9.29
CA LEU A 101 -17.31 5.17 -10.02
C LEU A 101 -17.75 3.77 -9.60
N ARG A 102 -17.87 2.88 -10.59
CA ARG A 102 -18.09 1.44 -10.41
C ARG A 102 -17.05 0.66 -11.18
N ILE A 103 -16.65 -0.48 -10.66
CA ILE A 103 -15.82 -1.43 -11.40
C ILE A 103 -16.68 -2.16 -12.43
N THR A 104 -16.11 -2.40 -13.61
CA THR A 104 -16.72 -3.22 -14.67
C THR A 104 -16.23 -4.66 -14.59
N ASP A 105 -16.85 -5.58 -15.35
CA ASP A 105 -16.35 -6.95 -15.48
C ASP A 105 -14.92 -6.99 -16.01
N ALA A 106 -14.59 -6.10 -16.97
CA ALA A 106 -13.23 -5.94 -17.47
C ALA A 106 -12.28 -5.42 -16.40
N GLY A 107 -12.73 -4.50 -15.54
CA GLY A 107 -11.98 -4.00 -14.40
C GLY A 107 -11.73 -5.08 -13.35
N GLU A 108 -12.70 -5.94 -13.10
CA GLU A 108 -12.57 -7.08 -12.20
C GLU A 108 -11.53 -8.09 -12.70
N ALA A 109 -11.56 -8.39 -14.01
CA ALA A 109 -10.55 -9.23 -14.63
C ALA A 109 -9.14 -8.61 -14.53
N ALA A 110 -9.03 -7.30 -14.78
CA ALA A 110 -7.77 -6.55 -14.63
C ALA A 110 -7.26 -6.57 -13.18
N ARG A 111 -8.13 -6.35 -12.19
CA ARG A 111 -7.79 -6.43 -10.77
C ARG A 111 -7.21 -7.78 -10.40
N LEU A 112 -7.84 -8.87 -10.84
CA LEU A 112 -7.36 -10.23 -10.60
C LEU A 112 -5.99 -10.47 -11.23
N GLN A 113 -5.77 -9.98 -12.45
CA GLN A 113 -4.49 -10.06 -13.13
C GLN A 113 -3.39 -9.28 -12.39
N MET A 114 -3.70 -8.06 -11.94
CA MET A 114 -2.77 -7.28 -11.12
C MET A 114 -2.42 -8.01 -9.81
N LYS A 115 -3.42 -8.59 -9.15
CA LYS A 115 -3.23 -9.37 -7.91
C LYS A 115 -2.30 -10.56 -8.11
N GLN A 116 -2.32 -11.20 -9.27
CA GLN A 116 -1.41 -12.33 -9.59
C GLN A 116 0.06 -11.92 -9.63
N SER A 117 0.38 -10.65 -9.88
CA SER A 117 1.75 -10.15 -9.87
C SER A 117 2.34 -10.00 -8.46
N ALA A 118 1.51 -9.92 -7.43
CA ALA A 118 1.97 -9.67 -6.06
C ALA A 118 2.93 -10.74 -5.52
N PRO A 119 2.70 -12.06 -5.69
CA PRO A 119 3.64 -13.07 -5.25
C PRO A 119 5.00 -13.00 -5.94
N GLU A 120 5.03 -12.64 -7.23
CA GLU A 120 6.27 -12.48 -8.00
C GLU A 120 7.10 -11.30 -7.49
N ILE A 121 6.45 -10.15 -7.28
CA ILE A 121 7.10 -8.95 -6.73
C ILE A 121 7.61 -9.23 -5.32
N ARG A 122 6.80 -9.91 -4.51
CA ARG A 122 7.20 -10.34 -3.16
C ARG A 122 8.42 -11.23 -3.18
N ALA A 123 8.49 -12.21 -4.07
CA ALA A 123 9.63 -13.12 -4.20
C ALA A 123 10.93 -12.37 -4.54
N LEU A 124 10.84 -11.30 -5.35
CA LEU A 124 11.99 -10.45 -5.66
C LEU A 124 12.46 -9.65 -4.43
N ILE A 125 11.52 -9.12 -3.65
CA ILE A 125 11.82 -8.35 -2.43
C ILE A 125 12.42 -9.26 -1.34
N HIS A 126 11.94 -10.50 -1.23
CA HIS A 126 12.36 -11.47 -0.21
C HIS A 126 13.56 -12.33 -0.62
N ARG A 127 14.19 -12.04 -1.77
CA ARG A 127 15.37 -12.78 -2.23
C ARG A 127 16.43 -12.83 -1.13
N ASP A 128 16.94 -14.02 -0.86
CA ASP A 128 17.99 -14.31 0.13
C ASP A 128 17.61 -13.93 1.58
N ILE A 129 16.30 -13.87 1.87
CA ILE A 129 15.77 -13.66 3.22
C ILE A 129 14.97 -14.89 3.61
N ASP A 130 15.36 -15.55 4.68
CA ASP A 130 14.61 -16.66 5.24
C ASP A 130 13.30 -16.19 5.86
N ASP A 131 12.23 -16.97 5.70
CA ASP A 131 10.90 -16.65 6.26
C ASP A 131 10.95 -16.45 7.79
N ALA A 132 11.79 -17.22 8.49
CA ALA A 132 11.96 -17.11 9.94
C ALA A 132 12.54 -15.74 10.33
N ASP A 133 13.54 -15.25 9.59
CA ASP A 133 14.16 -13.94 9.82
C ASP A 133 13.20 -12.81 9.48
N TYR A 134 12.45 -12.95 8.40
CA TYR A 134 11.41 -11.98 8.04
C TYR A 134 10.33 -11.87 9.11
N VAL A 135 9.83 -13.01 9.61
CA VAL A 135 8.84 -13.03 10.70
C VAL A 135 9.41 -12.45 11.99
N ALA A 136 10.68 -12.74 12.31
CA ALA A 136 11.36 -12.15 13.48
C ALA A 136 11.45 -10.63 13.36
N ALA A 137 11.81 -10.10 12.19
CA ALA A 137 11.85 -8.65 11.94
C ALA A 137 10.47 -8.00 12.13
N LEU A 138 9.40 -8.60 11.59
CA LEU A 138 8.03 -8.11 11.79
C LEU A 138 7.62 -8.11 13.27
N ARG A 139 7.98 -9.13 14.03
CA ARG A 139 7.71 -9.18 15.49
C ARG A 139 8.40 -8.03 16.23
N VAL A 140 9.64 -7.70 15.86
CA VAL A 140 10.36 -6.57 16.44
C VAL A 140 9.66 -5.26 16.11
N LEU A 141 9.27 -5.05 14.84
CA LEU A 141 8.52 -3.86 14.42
C LEU A 141 7.20 -3.72 15.19
N HIS A 142 6.44 -4.81 15.36
CA HIS A 142 5.21 -4.80 16.16
C HIS A 142 5.46 -4.39 17.61
N LYS A 143 6.55 -4.87 18.24
CA LYS A 143 6.92 -4.47 19.59
C LYS A 143 7.33 -3.00 19.69
N LEU A 144 8.09 -2.51 18.71
CA LEU A 144 8.46 -1.09 18.65
C LEU A 144 7.22 -0.19 18.55
N ILE A 145 6.27 -0.56 17.67
CA ILE A 145 5.00 0.16 17.53
C ILE A 145 4.23 0.13 18.86
N ALA A 146 4.05 -1.05 19.45
CA ALA A 146 3.33 -1.18 20.72
C ALA A 146 3.98 -0.34 21.84
N ASN A 147 5.29 -0.40 21.99
CA ASN A 147 6.02 0.34 23.01
C ASN A 147 5.88 1.86 22.86
N THR A 148 5.75 2.36 21.63
CA THR A 148 5.66 3.80 21.36
C THR A 148 4.22 4.32 21.31
N THR A 149 3.23 3.45 21.10
CA THR A 149 1.81 3.83 21.01
C THR A 149 1.09 3.74 22.36
N LEU A 150 1.53 2.85 23.27
CA LEU A 150 0.87 2.55 24.55
C LEU A 150 1.41 3.34 25.74
N MET A 151 2.29 4.33 25.52
CA MET A 151 2.74 5.20 26.62
C MET A 151 1.57 6.10 27.07
N PRO A 152 0.98 5.90 28.25
CA PRO A 152 -0.03 6.82 28.75
C PRO A 152 0.61 8.19 28.99
N GLU A 153 -0.10 9.27 28.63
CA GLU A 153 0.30 10.68 28.82
C GLU A 153 0.68 11.05 30.27
N THR A 154 0.58 10.12 31.21
CA THR A 154 0.69 10.37 32.65
C THR A 154 2.14 10.34 33.17
N GLU A 155 3.15 9.93 32.42
CA GLU A 155 4.54 9.92 32.90
C GLU A 155 5.39 11.13 32.43
N ALA A 156 4.86 11.99 31.58
CA ALA A 156 5.56 13.18 31.09
C ALA A 156 5.64 14.33 32.10
N VAL A 157 5.04 14.23 33.31
CA VAL A 157 4.96 15.30 34.32
C VAL A 157 5.87 15.08 35.51
N LYS A 158 6.77 14.11 35.52
CA LYS A 158 7.69 13.86 36.65
C LYS A 158 9.16 14.06 36.36
N ILE A 159 9.51 14.97 35.45
CA ILE A 159 10.90 15.47 35.35
C ILE A 159 10.81 17.01 35.37
N SER A 160 10.66 17.56 36.55
CA SER A 160 11.00 18.94 36.91
C SER A 160 11.92 18.92 38.11
#